data_81a421cb32bbc4ccba6c4344447eec7f
#
_entry.id   81a421cb32bbc4ccba6c4344447eec7f
#
_cell.length_a   1.000
_cell.length_b   1.000
_cell.length_c   1.000
_cell.angle_alpha   90.00
_cell.angle_beta   90.00
_cell.angle_gamma   90.00
#
_symmetry.space_group_name_H-M   'P 1'
#
loop_
_entity.id
_entity.type
_entity.pdbx_description
1 polymer ?
#
loop_
_entity_poly.entity_id
_entity_poly.type
_entity_poly.pdbx_seq_one_letter_code
_entity_poly.pdbx_strand_id
1 'polypeptide(L)'
;MRRLFAFLVLVAVPSLAPGAVSPILTAKPTATASVLPSGRTVVANGAIAYVPASANGKPMPLIVLLHGYGGKADQFLNRFTKEADNRGVILLALQSKGPTWDLIPRHDGGDGPLAMKSAPNLRFGADIARIDAALSDLFSHMPIDTRHVVLLGFSDGASYALSLGLANPQLFTTVLAFSPGFVVIPKMVAPSQHVFIAHGRQDQVLPFQVAEKDIAGLIIANHLKPIFRPFVGDHHIDDSALSDGLAYALGGTVPASGL
;
A
#
# COMPACT_ATOMS: atom_id res chain seq x y z
N MET A 1 9.83 45.09 5.09
CA MET A 1 8.50 44.61 4.67
C MET A 1 8.62 43.14 4.26
N ARG A 2 8.27 42.19 5.18
CA ARG A 2 8.25 40.75 4.91
C ARG A 2 6.90 40.44 4.27
N ARG A 3 6.91 40.02 3.00
CA ARG A 3 5.71 39.51 2.34
C ARG A 3 5.46 38.08 2.83
N LEU A 4 4.40 37.88 3.63
CA LEU A 4 3.83 36.56 3.93
C LEU A 4 3.22 36.04 2.62
N PHE A 5 3.81 34.98 2.06
CA PHE A 5 3.14 34.16 1.07
C PHE A 5 2.28 33.14 1.81
N ALA A 6 0.99 33.38 1.83
CA ALA A 6 0.02 32.38 2.23
C ALA A 6 -0.04 31.29 1.14
N PHE A 7 0.45 30.10 1.44
CA PHE A 7 0.24 28.93 0.60
C PHE A 7 -1.19 28.44 0.81
N LEU A 8 -2.02 28.69 -0.18
CA LEU A 8 -3.37 28.14 -0.26
C LEU A 8 -3.24 26.65 -0.61
N VAL A 9 -3.35 25.77 0.39
CA VAL A 9 -3.48 24.33 0.17
C VAL A 9 -4.86 24.08 -0.41
N LEU A 10 -4.93 23.89 -1.71
CA LEU A 10 -6.17 23.53 -2.39
C LEU A 10 -6.47 22.06 -2.05
N VAL A 11 -7.34 21.83 -1.07
CA VAL A 11 -7.94 20.52 -0.82
C VAL A 11 -8.87 20.24 -2.00
N ALA A 12 -8.36 19.53 -2.99
CA ALA A 12 -9.19 19.05 -4.10
C ALA A 12 -10.11 17.95 -3.56
N VAL A 13 -11.36 18.31 -3.30
CA VAL A 13 -12.45 17.35 -3.13
C VAL A 13 -12.68 16.73 -4.51
N PRO A 14 -12.38 15.45 -4.76
CA PRO A 14 -12.61 14.86 -6.07
C PRO A 14 -14.11 14.75 -6.31
N SER A 15 -14.67 15.65 -7.09
CA SER A 15 -15.88 15.39 -7.85
C SER A 15 -15.52 14.30 -8.87
N LEU A 16 -16.23 13.17 -8.88
CA LEU A 16 -16.03 12.13 -9.89
C LEU A 16 -16.32 12.74 -11.27
N ALA A 17 -15.26 13.08 -11.99
CA ALA A 17 -15.39 13.46 -13.38
C ALA A 17 -15.80 12.24 -14.22
N PRO A 18 -16.52 12.40 -15.36
CA PRO A 18 -16.92 11.30 -16.22
C PRO A 18 -15.72 10.40 -16.55
N GLY A 19 -15.84 9.09 -16.25
CA GLY A 19 -14.80 8.09 -16.49
C GLY A 19 -13.86 7.77 -15.33
N ALA A 20 -13.99 8.40 -14.16
CA ALA A 20 -13.23 8.01 -12.97
C ALA A 20 -13.77 6.70 -12.39
N VAL A 21 -12.88 5.72 -12.16
CA VAL A 21 -13.20 4.46 -11.49
C VAL A 21 -13.25 4.70 -9.99
N SER A 22 -14.29 4.17 -9.31
CA SER A 22 -14.37 4.21 -7.85
C SER A 22 -13.21 3.42 -7.25
N PRO A 23 -12.49 3.96 -6.25
CA PRO A 23 -11.46 3.21 -5.54
C PRO A 23 -12.00 2.16 -4.57
N ILE A 24 -13.32 2.07 -4.40
CA ILE A 24 -13.92 1.17 -3.42
C ILE A 24 -13.94 -0.26 -3.94
N LEU A 25 -13.31 -1.15 -3.17
CA LEU A 25 -13.26 -2.58 -3.42
C LEU A 25 -14.52 -3.26 -2.87
N THR A 26 -14.96 -4.33 -3.54
CA THR A 26 -16.14 -5.10 -3.16
C THR A 26 -15.80 -6.47 -2.59
N ALA A 27 -14.55 -6.92 -2.78
CA ALA A 27 -14.02 -8.19 -2.28
C ALA A 27 -14.17 -8.30 -0.75
N LYS A 28 -14.66 -9.47 -0.29
CA LYS A 28 -14.83 -9.78 1.13
C LYS A 28 -14.39 -11.20 1.42
N PRO A 29 -13.72 -11.47 2.55
CA PRO A 29 -13.42 -12.83 2.98
C PRO A 29 -14.71 -13.66 3.14
N THR A 30 -14.77 -14.81 2.47
CA THR A 30 -15.95 -15.69 2.45
C THR A 30 -15.63 -17.14 2.75
N ALA A 31 -14.36 -17.57 2.56
CA ALA A 31 -13.97 -18.96 2.82
C ALA A 31 -14.01 -19.30 4.31
N THR A 32 -14.53 -20.47 4.63
CA THR A 32 -14.54 -21.04 5.97
C THR A 32 -13.45 -22.10 6.17
N ALA A 33 -12.90 -22.62 5.09
CA ALA A 33 -11.81 -23.60 5.08
C ALA A 33 -10.84 -23.31 3.94
N SER A 34 -9.56 -23.63 4.16
CA SER A 34 -8.53 -23.49 3.14
C SER A 34 -8.64 -24.56 2.08
N VAL A 35 -8.53 -24.14 0.81
CA VAL A 35 -8.47 -25.05 -0.35
C VAL A 35 -7.23 -24.83 -1.22
N LEU A 36 -6.43 -23.77 -0.95
CA LEU A 36 -5.15 -23.59 -1.62
C LEU A 36 -4.04 -24.38 -0.90
N PRO A 37 -3.17 -25.05 -1.66
CA PRO A 37 -2.01 -25.75 -1.09
C PRO A 37 -0.98 -24.75 -0.54
N SER A 38 -0.11 -25.22 0.34
CA SER A 38 1.08 -24.46 0.75
C SER A 38 1.98 -24.17 -0.45
N GLY A 39 2.67 -23.04 -0.39
CA GLY A 39 3.50 -22.53 -1.48
C GLY A 39 2.75 -21.55 -2.38
N ARG A 40 3.12 -21.49 -3.65
CA ARG A 40 2.64 -20.51 -4.63
C ARG A 40 1.48 -21.04 -5.44
N THR A 41 0.47 -20.21 -5.59
CA THR A 41 -0.68 -20.47 -6.47
C THR A 41 -0.99 -19.20 -7.24
N VAL A 42 -1.15 -19.31 -8.57
CA VAL A 42 -1.64 -18.19 -9.39
C VAL A 42 -3.15 -18.09 -9.19
N VAL A 43 -3.59 -16.88 -8.87
CA VAL A 43 -5.00 -16.51 -8.74
C VAL A 43 -5.42 -15.52 -9.84
N ALA A 44 -6.63 -14.99 -9.79
CA ALA A 44 -7.16 -14.13 -10.83
C ALA A 44 -6.19 -12.98 -11.24
N ASN A 45 -6.22 -12.63 -12.52
CA ASN A 45 -5.43 -11.54 -13.13
C ASN A 45 -3.90 -11.68 -13.02
N GLY A 46 -3.39 -12.91 -12.85
CA GLY A 46 -1.96 -13.19 -12.73
C GLY A 46 -1.36 -12.75 -11.38
N ALA A 47 -2.19 -12.49 -10.39
CA ALA A 47 -1.74 -12.33 -9.01
C ALA A 47 -1.27 -13.67 -8.46
N ILE A 48 -0.35 -13.63 -7.47
CA ILE A 48 0.25 -14.82 -6.90
C ILE A 48 -0.01 -14.85 -5.40
N ALA A 49 -0.75 -15.85 -4.97
CA ALA A 49 -0.90 -16.17 -3.56
C ALA A 49 0.29 -17.02 -3.08
N TYR A 50 0.74 -16.79 -1.86
CA TYR A 50 1.67 -17.65 -1.14
C TYR A 50 1.07 -18.03 0.20
N VAL A 51 0.91 -19.33 0.40
CA VAL A 51 0.38 -19.93 1.63
C VAL A 51 1.53 -20.58 2.38
N PRO A 52 1.88 -20.12 3.62
CA PRO A 52 2.98 -20.71 4.39
C PRO A 52 2.67 -22.16 4.78
N ALA A 53 3.71 -22.96 4.97
CA ALA A 53 3.57 -24.37 5.36
C ALA A 53 2.87 -24.56 6.73
N SER A 54 2.86 -23.52 7.57
CA SER A 54 2.15 -23.51 8.86
C SER A 54 0.63 -23.37 8.75
N ALA A 55 0.10 -23.16 7.54
CA ALA A 55 -1.35 -23.07 7.32
C ALA A 55 -2.07 -24.36 7.74
N ASN A 56 -3.06 -24.22 8.60
CA ASN A 56 -3.75 -25.34 9.24
C ASN A 56 -5.28 -25.27 9.10
N GLY A 57 -5.76 -24.52 8.08
CA GLY A 57 -7.19 -24.32 7.81
C GLY A 57 -7.88 -23.27 8.70
N LYS A 58 -7.18 -22.69 9.67
CA LYS A 58 -7.71 -21.57 10.48
C LYS A 58 -7.52 -20.23 9.77
N PRO A 59 -8.34 -19.21 10.12
CA PRO A 59 -8.13 -17.87 9.61
C PRO A 59 -6.71 -17.33 9.88
N MET A 60 -6.05 -16.82 8.84
CA MET A 60 -4.68 -16.30 8.90
C MET A 60 -4.63 -14.82 8.46
N PRO A 61 -3.68 -14.04 8.99
CA PRO A 61 -3.40 -12.70 8.48
C PRO A 61 -3.08 -12.72 6.98
N LEU A 62 -3.41 -11.64 6.28
CA LEU A 62 -3.10 -11.43 4.87
C LEU A 62 -2.27 -10.18 4.67
N ILE A 63 -1.21 -10.27 3.88
CA ILE A 63 -0.46 -9.13 3.36
C ILE A 63 -0.60 -9.09 1.84
N VAL A 64 -1.23 -8.03 1.35
CA VAL A 64 -1.36 -7.73 -0.08
C VAL A 64 -0.20 -6.85 -0.51
N LEU A 65 0.55 -7.27 -1.53
CA LEU A 65 1.82 -6.70 -1.95
C LEU A 65 1.71 -5.96 -3.28
N LEU A 66 2.12 -4.70 -3.31
CA LEU A 66 2.16 -3.84 -4.49
C LEU A 66 3.60 -3.44 -4.83
N HIS A 67 4.11 -3.91 -5.97
CA HIS A 67 5.47 -3.64 -6.44
C HIS A 67 5.68 -2.18 -6.88
N GLY A 68 6.92 -1.73 -6.96
CA GLY A 68 7.31 -0.44 -7.53
C GLY A 68 7.30 -0.43 -9.06
N TYR A 69 7.70 0.70 -9.68
CA TYR A 69 7.80 0.85 -11.13
C TYR A 69 8.63 -0.28 -11.77
N GLY A 70 8.13 -0.82 -12.88
CA GLY A 70 8.78 -1.91 -13.61
C GLY A 70 8.83 -3.26 -12.89
N GLY A 71 8.32 -3.34 -11.67
CA GLY A 71 8.35 -4.54 -10.84
C GLY A 71 7.45 -5.66 -11.38
N LYS A 72 7.70 -6.87 -10.86
CA LYS A 72 6.90 -8.06 -11.14
C LYS A 72 6.39 -8.65 -9.82
N ALA A 73 5.14 -9.11 -9.83
CA ALA A 73 4.49 -9.71 -8.65
C ALA A 73 5.31 -10.87 -8.06
N ASP A 74 5.82 -11.77 -8.90
CA ASP A 74 6.59 -12.94 -8.49
C ASP A 74 7.93 -12.56 -7.83
N GLN A 75 8.65 -11.59 -8.41
CA GLN A 75 9.91 -11.09 -7.88
C GLN A 75 9.70 -10.36 -6.55
N PHE A 76 8.66 -9.53 -6.48
CA PHE A 76 8.33 -8.80 -5.26
C PHE A 76 7.89 -9.75 -4.15
N LEU A 77 7.08 -10.77 -4.48
CA LEU A 77 6.67 -11.83 -3.54
C LEU A 77 7.87 -12.53 -2.88
N ASN A 78 8.93 -12.83 -3.67
CA ASN A 78 10.12 -13.54 -3.18
C ASN A 78 10.77 -12.89 -1.96
N ARG A 79 10.74 -11.56 -1.89
CA ARG A 79 11.30 -10.80 -0.77
C ARG A 79 10.60 -11.11 0.56
N PHE A 80 9.34 -11.51 0.52
CA PHE A 80 8.48 -11.63 1.72
C PHE A 80 8.18 -13.07 2.13
N THR A 81 8.54 -14.08 1.33
CA THR A 81 8.19 -15.49 1.62
C THR A 81 8.74 -15.97 2.95
N LYS A 82 10.01 -15.61 3.28
CA LYS A 82 10.62 -15.94 4.55
C LYS A 82 9.87 -15.31 5.74
N GLU A 83 9.45 -14.06 5.60
CA GLU A 83 8.66 -13.36 6.63
C GLU A 83 7.27 -13.99 6.76
N ALA A 84 6.68 -14.43 5.64
CA ALA A 84 5.40 -15.14 5.64
C ALA A 84 5.46 -16.45 6.42
N ASP A 85 6.49 -17.26 6.18
CA ASP A 85 6.71 -18.52 6.91
C ASP A 85 6.96 -18.28 8.41
N ASN A 86 7.82 -17.30 8.73
CA ASN A 86 8.19 -17.00 10.12
C ASN A 86 7.01 -16.48 10.94
N ARG A 87 6.10 -15.73 10.32
CA ARG A 87 4.98 -15.05 11.00
C ARG A 87 3.65 -15.73 10.81
N GLY A 88 3.57 -16.78 9.98
CA GLY A 88 2.32 -17.46 9.65
C GLY A 88 1.31 -16.56 8.96
N VAL A 89 1.72 -15.86 7.90
CA VAL A 89 0.85 -14.95 7.15
C VAL A 89 0.73 -15.38 5.68
N ILE A 90 -0.44 -15.20 5.10
CA ILE A 90 -0.68 -15.39 3.66
C ILE A 90 -0.20 -14.13 2.94
N LEU A 91 0.45 -14.29 1.78
CA LEU A 91 0.76 -13.18 0.88
C LEU A 91 -0.10 -13.23 -0.37
N LEU A 92 -0.45 -12.05 -0.90
CA LEU A 92 -1.04 -11.89 -2.23
C LEU A 92 -0.26 -10.82 -2.99
N ALA A 93 0.61 -11.23 -3.90
CA ALA A 93 1.34 -10.29 -4.74
C ALA A 93 0.51 -9.95 -5.99
N LEU A 94 0.20 -8.69 -6.15
CA LEU A 94 -0.59 -8.18 -7.27
C LEU A 94 0.31 -7.71 -8.40
N GLN A 95 -0.18 -7.86 -9.65
CA GLN A 95 0.49 -7.36 -10.84
C GLN A 95 -0.26 -6.19 -11.44
N SER A 96 0.38 -5.02 -11.56
CA SER A 96 -0.17 -3.88 -12.28
C SER A 96 -0.41 -4.21 -13.76
N LYS A 97 -1.41 -3.59 -14.38
CA LYS A 97 -1.71 -3.76 -15.81
C LYS A 97 -0.60 -3.19 -16.70
N GLY A 98 -0.01 -2.08 -16.27
CA GLY A 98 1.07 -1.39 -16.97
C GLY A 98 2.44 -1.61 -16.32
N PRO A 99 3.45 -0.83 -16.69
CA PRO A 99 4.76 -0.84 -16.02
C PRO A 99 4.67 -0.35 -14.58
N THR A 100 3.63 0.39 -14.21
CA THR A 100 3.27 0.78 -12.85
C THR A 100 1.75 0.85 -12.70
N TRP A 101 1.29 1.19 -11.50
CA TRP A 101 -0.12 1.30 -11.14
C TRP A 101 -0.78 2.50 -11.82
N ASP A 102 -2.03 2.38 -12.21
CA ASP A 102 -2.73 3.36 -13.05
C ASP A 102 -3.02 4.72 -12.39
N LEU A 103 -2.94 4.81 -11.05
CA LEU A 103 -2.99 6.07 -10.32
C LEU A 103 -1.72 6.91 -10.52
N ILE A 104 -0.59 6.27 -10.89
CA ILE A 104 0.70 6.94 -11.05
C ILE A 104 0.69 7.73 -12.36
N PRO A 105 0.96 9.05 -12.32
CA PRO A 105 1.00 9.85 -13.55
C PRO A 105 2.06 9.31 -14.52
N ARG A 106 1.66 9.10 -15.77
CA ARG A 106 2.61 8.79 -16.84
C ARG A 106 3.13 10.09 -17.41
N HIS A 107 4.43 10.22 -17.50
CA HIS A 107 5.06 11.27 -18.25
C HIS A 107 5.31 10.81 -19.69
N ASP A 108 4.72 11.49 -20.64
CA ASP A 108 5.13 11.45 -22.04
C ASP A 108 6.44 12.25 -22.15
N GLY A 109 7.57 11.64 -21.73
CA GLY A 109 8.91 12.16 -22.02
C GLY A 109 9.74 12.77 -20.88
N GLY A 110 9.43 12.52 -19.63
CA GLY A 110 10.27 13.00 -18.51
C GLY A 110 10.32 12.06 -17.31
N ASP A 111 11.50 11.49 -17.06
CA ASP A 111 11.79 10.73 -15.84
C ASP A 111 12.05 11.68 -14.67
N GLY A 112 11.10 11.83 -13.74
CA GLY A 112 11.42 12.56 -12.53
C GLY A 112 10.31 12.76 -11.51
N PRO A 113 10.63 12.71 -10.21
CA PRO A 113 9.67 12.84 -9.11
C PRO A 113 9.01 14.22 -8.97
N LEU A 114 9.50 15.24 -9.68
CA LEU A 114 9.00 16.62 -9.61
C LEU A 114 7.64 16.84 -10.29
N ALA A 115 7.20 15.95 -11.15
CA ALA A 115 5.95 16.07 -11.88
C ALA A 115 4.71 15.81 -11.04
N MET A 116 4.85 15.17 -9.88
CA MET A 116 3.76 14.82 -8.96
C MET A 116 3.08 16.04 -8.33
N LYS A 117 3.80 17.17 -8.17
CA LYS A 117 3.22 18.41 -7.63
C LYS A 117 2.20 19.07 -8.55
N SER A 118 2.15 18.69 -9.83
CA SER A 118 1.30 19.31 -10.85
C SER A 118 0.32 18.35 -11.54
N ALA A 119 0.11 17.15 -11.02
CA ALA A 119 -0.86 16.21 -11.58
C ALA A 119 -2.27 16.45 -11.00
N PRO A 120 -3.10 17.34 -11.58
CA PRO A 120 -4.38 17.72 -11.00
C PRO A 120 -5.46 16.64 -11.10
N ASN A 121 -5.17 15.50 -11.74
CA ASN A 121 -6.16 14.49 -12.12
C ASN A 121 -5.70 13.05 -11.83
N LEU A 122 -5.18 12.79 -10.61
CA LEU A 122 -4.90 11.42 -10.19
C LEU A 122 -6.20 10.62 -10.12
N ARG A 123 -6.30 9.53 -10.89
CA ARG A 123 -7.50 8.71 -11.00
C ARG A 123 -7.16 7.24 -10.97
N PHE A 124 -7.88 6.51 -10.16
CA PHE A 124 -7.88 5.06 -10.25
C PHE A 124 -8.49 4.61 -11.58
N GLY A 125 -7.98 3.52 -12.12
CA GLY A 125 -8.37 2.96 -13.39
C GLY A 125 -8.59 1.44 -13.34
N ALA A 126 -8.10 0.73 -14.34
CA ALA A 126 -8.35 -0.71 -14.52
C ALA A 126 -7.70 -1.60 -13.45
N ASP A 127 -6.67 -1.12 -12.74
CA ASP A 127 -6.02 -1.91 -11.69
C ASP A 127 -6.97 -2.16 -10.50
N ILE A 128 -7.93 -1.27 -10.23
CA ILE A 128 -8.96 -1.50 -9.19
C ILE A 128 -9.73 -2.80 -9.43
N ALA A 129 -10.27 -2.98 -10.64
CA ALA A 129 -11.04 -4.20 -10.96
C ALA A 129 -10.17 -5.46 -10.91
N ARG A 130 -8.89 -5.34 -11.30
CA ARG A 130 -7.93 -6.45 -11.24
C ARG A 130 -7.59 -6.84 -9.80
N ILE A 131 -7.39 -5.85 -8.92
CA ILE A 131 -7.13 -6.02 -7.49
C ILE A 131 -8.36 -6.67 -6.83
N ASP A 132 -9.55 -6.13 -7.10
CA ASP A 132 -10.80 -6.62 -6.52
C ASP A 132 -11.06 -8.09 -6.91
N ALA A 133 -10.84 -8.44 -8.18
CA ALA A 133 -10.98 -9.82 -8.65
C ALA A 133 -9.95 -10.77 -8.02
N ALA A 134 -8.68 -10.35 -7.87
CA ALA A 134 -7.64 -11.17 -7.24
C ALA A 134 -7.92 -11.39 -5.74
N LEU A 135 -8.39 -10.35 -5.05
CA LEU A 135 -8.82 -10.46 -3.65
C LEU A 135 -10.04 -11.36 -3.51
N SER A 136 -11.05 -11.21 -4.38
CA SER A 136 -12.26 -12.04 -4.35
C SER A 136 -11.93 -13.52 -4.58
N ASP A 137 -11.03 -13.80 -5.52
CA ASP A 137 -10.59 -15.17 -5.80
C ASP A 137 -9.86 -15.77 -4.57
N LEU A 138 -8.87 -15.06 -4.01
CA LEU A 138 -8.19 -15.52 -2.79
C LEU A 138 -9.18 -15.73 -1.63
N PHE A 139 -10.10 -14.78 -1.41
CA PHE A 139 -11.07 -14.81 -0.32
C PHE A 139 -12.09 -15.95 -0.43
N SER A 140 -12.35 -16.44 -1.65
CA SER A 140 -13.20 -17.61 -1.85
C SER A 140 -12.49 -18.92 -1.49
N HIS A 141 -11.15 -18.91 -1.43
CA HIS A 141 -10.31 -20.11 -1.25
C HIS A 141 -9.59 -20.17 0.10
N MET A 142 -9.42 -19.02 0.77
CA MET A 142 -8.62 -18.98 2.02
C MET A 142 -9.39 -18.30 3.15
N PRO A 143 -9.47 -18.90 4.34
CA PRO A 143 -9.97 -18.22 5.53
C PRO A 143 -8.99 -17.14 5.97
N ILE A 144 -9.43 -15.89 5.98
CA ILE A 144 -8.60 -14.74 6.32
C ILE A 144 -9.02 -14.18 7.69
N ASP A 145 -8.03 -13.89 8.54
CA ASP A 145 -8.26 -13.08 9.76
C ASP A 145 -8.47 -11.62 9.37
N THR A 146 -9.73 -11.20 9.37
CA THR A 146 -10.14 -9.85 8.96
C THR A 146 -9.60 -8.73 9.86
N ARG A 147 -9.05 -9.06 11.02
CA ARG A 147 -8.38 -8.09 11.90
C ARG A 147 -6.98 -7.73 11.43
N HIS A 148 -6.40 -8.55 10.54
CA HIS A 148 -5.04 -8.41 10.04
C HIS A 148 -5.01 -8.56 8.51
N VAL A 149 -5.69 -7.65 7.80
CA VAL A 149 -5.60 -7.51 6.35
C VAL A 149 -4.76 -6.26 6.06
N VAL A 150 -3.56 -6.49 5.56
CA VAL A 150 -2.51 -5.46 5.40
C VAL A 150 -2.31 -5.18 3.92
N LEU A 151 -2.23 -3.91 3.55
CA LEU A 151 -1.82 -3.47 2.21
C LEU A 151 -0.40 -2.91 2.30
N LEU A 152 0.56 -3.56 1.66
CA LEU A 152 1.96 -3.18 1.65
C LEU A 152 2.40 -2.78 0.24
N GLY A 153 3.06 -1.65 0.11
CA GLY A 153 3.62 -1.21 -1.16
C GLY A 153 5.03 -0.63 -1.04
N PHE A 154 5.73 -0.63 -2.17
CA PHE A 154 7.04 0.00 -2.32
C PHE A 154 7.02 1.01 -3.46
N SER A 155 7.63 2.20 -3.28
CA SER A 155 7.76 3.23 -4.31
C SER A 155 6.38 3.64 -4.90
N ASP A 156 6.15 3.47 -6.19
CA ASP A 156 4.84 3.67 -6.83
C ASP A 156 3.76 2.82 -6.17
N GLY A 157 4.08 1.55 -5.84
CA GLY A 157 3.18 0.67 -5.10
C GLY A 157 2.85 1.20 -3.70
N ALA A 158 3.77 1.92 -3.04
CA ALA A 158 3.51 2.53 -1.74
C ALA A 158 2.55 3.73 -1.85
N SER A 159 2.70 4.55 -2.88
CA SER A 159 1.78 5.66 -3.17
C SER A 159 0.38 5.15 -3.49
N TYR A 160 0.30 4.07 -4.28
CA TYR A 160 -0.95 3.40 -4.59
C TYR A 160 -1.58 2.75 -3.35
N ALA A 161 -0.77 2.05 -2.53
CA ALA A 161 -1.22 1.41 -1.29
C ALA A 161 -1.79 2.41 -0.29
N LEU A 162 -1.13 3.55 -0.06
CA LEU A 162 -1.68 4.61 0.79
C LEU A 162 -3.03 5.09 0.27
N SER A 163 -3.11 5.42 -1.01
CA SER A 163 -4.32 5.98 -1.62
C SER A 163 -5.49 4.98 -1.62
N LEU A 164 -5.23 3.72 -2.02
CA LEU A 164 -6.24 2.66 -2.06
C LEU A 164 -6.62 2.18 -0.65
N GLY A 165 -5.63 2.01 0.22
CA GLY A 165 -5.85 1.53 1.59
C GLY A 165 -6.69 2.49 2.39
N LEU A 166 -6.40 3.79 2.34
CA LEU A 166 -7.19 4.83 3.01
C LEU A 166 -8.63 4.92 2.48
N ALA A 167 -8.85 4.59 1.20
CA ALA A 167 -10.18 4.54 0.61
C ALA A 167 -10.98 3.27 1.00
N ASN A 168 -10.30 2.23 1.52
CA ASN A 168 -10.91 0.94 1.85
C ASN A 168 -10.63 0.48 3.30
N PRO A 169 -10.93 1.30 4.32
CA PRO A 169 -10.63 0.96 5.72
C PRO A 169 -11.45 -0.22 6.24
N GLN A 170 -12.58 -0.53 5.59
CA GLN A 170 -13.40 -1.69 5.90
C GLN A 170 -12.73 -3.02 5.50
N LEU A 171 -11.72 -2.98 4.64
CA LEU A 171 -10.97 -4.15 4.19
C LEU A 171 -9.55 -4.15 4.76
N PHE A 172 -8.81 -3.06 4.57
CA PHE A 172 -7.44 -2.96 5.02
C PHE A 172 -7.34 -2.33 6.41
N THR A 173 -6.99 -3.11 7.40
CA THR A 173 -6.80 -2.63 8.78
C THR A 173 -5.51 -1.83 8.93
N THR A 174 -4.50 -2.15 8.12
CA THR A 174 -3.19 -1.51 8.14
C THR A 174 -2.64 -1.27 6.74
N VAL A 175 -2.02 -0.11 6.55
CA VAL A 175 -1.26 0.23 5.33
C VAL A 175 0.21 0.41 5.68
N LEU A 176 1.09 -0.34 4.99
CA LEU A 176 2.54 -0.23 5.10
C LEU A 176 3.09 0.35 3.80
N ALA A 177 3.68 1.54 3.87
CA ALA A 177 4.20 2.27 2.71
C ALA A 177 5.70 2.48 2.83
N PHE A 178 6.46 1.88 1.93
CA PHE A 178 7.92 2.01 1.86
C PHE A 178 8.32 2.91 0.70
N SER A 179 8.94 4.04 1.01
CA SER A 179 9.36 5.09 0.07
C SER A 179 8.23 5.59 -0.83
N PRO A 180 7.08 6.06 -0.29
CA PRO A 180 5.99 6.62 -1.09
C PRO A 180 6.37 8.00 -1.65
N GLY A 181 5.78 8.36 -2.82
CA GLY A 181 5.94 9.67 -3.45
C GLY A 181 4.74 10.60 -3.30
N PHE A 182 3.56 10.06 -3.02
CA PHE A 182 2.33 10.84 -2.80
C PHE A 182 1.24 10.03 -2.10
N VAL A 183 0.14 10.70 -1.75
CA VAL A 183 -1.10 10.07 -1.27
C VAL A 183 -2.31 10.84 -1.78
N VAL A 184 -3.35 10.12 -2.19
CA VAL A 184 -4.69 10.68 -2.44
C VAL A 184 -5.55 10.40 -1.22
N ILE A 185 -5.91 11.44 -0.48
CA ILE A 185 -6.76 11.29 0.70
C ILE A 185 -8.23 11.17 0.25
N PRO A 186 -8.97 10.13 0.68
CA PRO A 186 -10.39 10.01 0.39
C PRO A 186 -11.20 11.07 1.17
N LYS A 187 -12.46 11.30 0.78
CA LYS A 187 -13.35 12.25 1.47
C LYS A 187 -13.55 11.94 2.96
N MET A 188 -13.51 10.67 3.31
CA MET A 188 -13.57 10.19 4.70
C MET A 188 -12.48 9.18 4.94
N VAL A 189 -11.80 9.31 6.05
CA VAL A 189 -10.81 8.37 6.56
C VAL A 189 -11.36 7.72 7.84
N ALA A 190 -10.92 6.49 8.14
CA ALA A 190 -11.28 5.82 9.39
C ALA A 190 -10.16 6.05 10.41
N PRO A 191 -10.41 6.76 11.53
CA PRO A 191 -9.36 7.05 12.53
C PRO A 191 -8.73 5.80 13.16
N SER A 192 -9.41 4.65 13.08
CA SER A 192 -8.92 3.36 13.58
C SER A 192 -7.96 2.65 12.61
N GLN A 193 -7.81 3.14 11.38
CA GLN A 193 -6.91 2.52 10.41
C GLN A 193 -5.46 2.81 10.77
N HIS A 194 -4.64 1.79 10.74
CA HIS A 194 -3.23 1.89 11.04
C HIS A 194 -2.44 2.26 9.78
N VAL A 195 -1.51 3.21 9.91
CA VAL A 195 -0.63 3.62 8.80
C VAL A 195 0.82 3.60 9.28
N PHE A 196 1.69 2.96 8.51
CA PHE A 196 3.12 2.93 8.73
C PHE A 196 3.82 3.40 7.46
N ILE A 197 4.74 4.35 7.59
CA ILE A 197 5.53 4.90 6.48
C ILE A 197 7.00 4.75 6.83
N ALA A 198 7.78 4.11 5.96
CA ALA A 198 9.23 4.08 6.07
C ALA A 198 9.86 4.77 4.87
N HIS A 199 10.93 5.55 5.09
CA HIS A 199 11.60 6.28 4.01
C HIS A 199 13.07 6.50 4.30
N GLY A 200 13.91 6.30 3.27
CA GLY A 200 15.35 6.55 3.35
C GLY A 200 15.68 8.05 3.38
N ARG A 201 16.52 8.47 4.31
CA ARG A 201 16.93 9.88 4.41
C ARG A 201 17.76 10.36 3.23
N GLN A 202 18.36 9.44 2.48
CA GLN A 202 19.24 9.69 1.33
C GLN A 202 18.57 9.31 0.00
N ASP A 203 17.24 9.12 0.00
CA ASP A 203 16.46 8.77 -1.19
C ASP A 203 16.59 9.87 -2.26
N GLN A 204 17.20 9.52 -3.40
CA GLN A 204 17.42 10.40 -4.55
C GLN A 204 16.30 10.26 -5.61
N VAL A 205 15.46 9.24 -5.49
CA VAL A 205 14.34 8.98 -6.41
C VAL A 205 13.09 9.73 -5.97
N LEU A 206 12.71 9.54 -4.71
CA LEU A 206 11.58 10.22 -4.08
C LEU A 206 12.07 10.93 -2.82
N PRO A 207 12.18 12.29 -2.83
CA PRO A 207 12.81 13.02 -1.75
C PRO A 207 12.17 12.74 -0.37
N PHE A 208 13.00 12.46 0.63
CA PHE A 208 12.59 12.19 2.01
C PHE A 208 11.58 13.19 2.57
N GLN A 209 11.77 14.48 2.28
CA GLN A 209 10.91 15.58 2.77
C GLN A 209 9.47 15.46 2.27
N VAL A 210 9.25 14.84 1.10
CA VAL A 210 7.91 14.59 0.57
C VAL A 210 7.16 13.60 1.46
N ALA A 211 7.82 12.52 1.88
CA ALA A 211 7.21 11.54 2.78
C ALA A 211 7.00 12.12 4.19
N GLU A 212 8.01 12.81 4.74
CA GLU A 212 7.98 13.35 6.10
C GLU A 212 6.97 14.50 6.25
N LYS A 213 6.99 15.49 5.35
CA LYS A 213 6.20 16.73 5.49
C LYS A 213 4.88 16.67 4.75
N ASP A 214 4.91 16.27 3.47
CA ASP A 214 3.73 16.37 2.64
C ASP A 214 2.80 15.18 2.89
N ILE A 215 3.31 13.93 2.84
CA ILE A 215 2.46 12.74 2.97
C ILE A 215 2.04 12.53 4.43
N ALA A 216 2.99 12.44 5.37
CA ALA A 216 2.67 12.24 6.78
C ALA A 216 1.87 13.41 7.33
N GLY A 217 2.20 14.65 6.94
CA GLY A 217 1.44 15.85 7.30
C GLY A 217 -0.01 15.81 6.84
N LEU A 218 -0.28 15.38 5.59
CA LEU A 218 -1.65 15.21 5.08
C LEU A 218 -2.42 14.13 5.85
N ILE A 219 -1.78 13.01 6.17
CA ILE A 219 -2.39 11.92 6.93
C ILE A 219 -2.76 12.38 8.35
N ILE A 220 -1.87 13.14 9.01
CA ILE A 220 -2.11 13.72 10.34
C ILE A 220 -3.24 14.76 10.28
N ALA A 221 -3.24 15.63 9.28
CA ALA A 221 -4.28 16.64 9.08
C ALA A 221 -5.67 16.03 8.88
N ASN A 222 -5.73 14.77 8.46
CA ASN A 222 -6.95 13.97 8.35
C ASN A 222 -7.19 13.05 9.57
N HIS A 223 -6.65 13.40 10.73
CA HIS A 223 -6.89 12.76 12.03
C HIS A 223 -6.37 11.32 12.18
N LEU A 224 -5.48 10.89 11.30
CA LEU A 224 -4.76 9.62 11.45
C LEU A 224 -3.44 9.83 12.20
N LYS A 225 -2.92 8.77 12.82
CA LYS A 225 -1.65 8.78 13.57
C LYS A 225 -0.66 7.82 12.92
N PRO A 226 0.03 8.23 11.84
CA PRO A 226 0.98 7.35 11.19
C PRO A 226 2.20 7.08 12.08
N ILE A 227 2.70 5.85 12.05
CA ILE A 227 4.07 5.57 12.48
C ILE A 227 4.98 5.92 11.32
N PHE A 228 5.88 6.87 11.53
CA PHE A 228 6.89 7.25 10.54
C PHE A 228 8.25 6.70 10.96
N ARG A 229 8.87 5.91 10.06
CA ARG A 229 10.14 5.24 10.30
C ARG A 229 11.19 5.70 9.29
N PRO A 230 11.94 6.78 9.61
CA PRO A 230 13.09 7.15 8.79
C PRO A 230 14.23 6.16 9.01
N PHE A 231 14.96 5.85 7.93
CA PHE A 231 16.18 5.04 8.02
C PHE A 231 17.34 5.69 7.25
N VAL A 232 18.56 5.29 7.58
CA VAL A 232 19.77 5.72 6.85
C VAL A 232 19.90 4.84 5.61
N GLY A 233 19.68 5.43 4.43
CA GLY A 233 19.74 4.70 3.17
C GLY A 233 19.01 5.46 2.05
N ASP A 234 19.06 4.89 0.87
CA ASP A 234 18.49 5.39 -0.37
C ASP A 234 17.07 4.87 -0.65
N HIS A 235 16.70 4.72 -1.93
CA HIS A 235 15.37 4.26 -2.37
C HIS A 235 15.25 2.73 -2.33
N HIS A 236 14.98 2.16 -1.15
CA HIS A 236 14.79 0.72 -0.95
C HIS A 236 13.84 0.41 0.21
N ILE A 237 13.53 -0.87 0.41
CA ILE A 237 12.88 -1.36 1.64
C ILE A 237 13.99 -1.76 2.61
N ASP A 238 14.15 -1.03 3.70
CA ASP A 238 15.06 -1.35 4.80
C ASP A 238 14.52 -2.54 5.61
N ASP A 239 15.38 -3.51 5.92
CA ASP A 239 14.95 -4.74 6.59
C ASP A 239 14.51 -4.51 8.04
N SER A 240 15.12 -3.56 8.75
CA SER A 240 14.70 -3.20 10.11
C SER A 240 13.33 -2.50 10.08
N ALA A 241 13.15 -1.53 9.18
CA ALA A 241 11.88 -0.86 8.99
C ALA A 241 10.78 -1.82 8.51
N LEU A 242 11.12 -2.82 7.68
CA LEU A 242 10.19 -3.88 7.29
C LEU A 242 9.76 -4.71 8.49
N SER A 243 10.70 -5.16 9.31
CA SER A 243 10.41 -5.93 10.53
C SER A 243 9.50 -5.16 11.49
N ASP A 244 9.77 -3.85 11.70
CA ASP A 244 8.94 -2.95 12.51
C ASP A 244 7.52 -2.83 11.92
N GLY A 245 7.41 -2.56 10.60
CA GLY A 245 6.11 -2.45 9.93
C GLY A 245 5.27 -3.72 10.02
N LEU A 246 5.89 -4.87 9.81
CA LEU A 246 5.21 -6.17 9.94
C LEU A 246 4.80 -6.47 11.39
N ALA A 247 5.64 -6.15 12.37
CA ALA A 247 5.28 -6.25 13.78
C ALA A 247 4.08 -5.36 14.11
N TYR A 248 4.11 -4.10 13.68
CA TYR A 248 3.00 -3.16 13.86
C TYR A 248 1.69 -3.66 13.25
N ALA A 249 1.75 -4.17 12.03
CA ALA A 249 0.57 -4.66 11.32
C ALA A 249 -0.06 -5.91 11.95
N LEU A 250 0.73 -6.70 12.68
CA LEU A 250 0.29 -7.94 13.32
C LEU A 250 0.04 -7.77 14.84
N GLY A 251 -0.11 -6.53 15.33
CA GLY A 251 -0.43 -6.22 16.72
C GLY A 251 0.75 -6.26 17.69
N GLY A 252 1.98 -6.28 17.17
CA GLY A 252 3.20 -6.16 17.97
C GLY A 252 3.53 -4.72 18.35
N THR A 253 4.46 -4.57 19.28
CA THR A 253 4.98 -3.26 19.69
C THR A 253 6.08 -2.80 18.74
N VAL A 254 6.08 -1.50 18.43
CA VAL A 254 7.12 -0.86 17.60
C VAL A 254 7.63 0.39 18.31
N PRO A 255 8.86 0.82 18.01
CA PRO A 255 9.37 2.10 18.52
C PRO A 255 8.46 3.27 18.13
N ALA A 256 8.50 4.35 18.91
CA ALA A 256 7.70 5.55 18.63
C ALA A 256 7.95 6.09 17.22
N SER A 257 6.98 6.86 16.70
CA SER A 257 7.12 7.55 15.41
C SER A 257 8.32 8.49 15.42
N GLY A 258 8.99 8.59 14.27
CA GLY A 258 10.11 9.53 14.03
C GLY A 258 9.66 10.91 13.51
N LEU A 259 8.36 11.27 13.66
CA LEU A 259 7.81 12.60 13.32
C LEU A 259 7.98 13.56 14.48
#